data_763ecb8b263ff02205e7aff863442bb7
#
_entry.id   763ecb8b263ff02205e7aff863442bb7
#
_cell.length_a   1.000
_cell.length_b   1.000
_cell.length_c   1.000
_cell.angle_alpha   90.00
_cell.angle_beta   90.00
_cell.angle_gamma   90.00
#
_symmetry.space_group_name_H-M   'P 1'
#
loop_
_entity.id
_entity.type
_entity.pdbx_description
1 polymer ?
#
loop_
_entity_poly.entity_id
_entity_poly.type
_entity_poly.pdbx_seq_one_letter_code
_entity_poly.pdbx_strand_id
1 'polypeptide(L)'
;MLRWGGRGLWLGLAVVAAAVMVARLPGWWSPRAGFRLLIPEDLARYRGGAGDPGLYLALLGRVYDVSSGRKHYEPGAHYSGFAGRDASRAFVTGDYSEAGLVDDISDLSFSEMLTLQNWLSFYEKNYEFVGRVVGRFYGEDGLPTPELTQVEAMITKGLEANKQEVKEKQKFPPCNAEWSSARGSRFWCSQKRQIHEFMLLRSPLSFCLQWRCEQRLDWCPQEAV
;
A
#
# COMPACT_ATOMS: atom_id res chain seq x y z
N MET A 1 27.85 -64.87 17.55
CA MET A 1 28.77 -63.71 17.46
C MET A 1 28.51 -63.03 16.13
N LEU A 2 27.63 -61.99 16.08
CA LEU A 2 27.36 -61.19 14.85
C LEU A 2 28.26 -59.96 14.83
N ARG A 3 29.19 -59.93 13.89
CA ARG A 3 29.94 -58.73 13.55
C ARG A 3 29.11 -57.90 12.56
N TRP A 4 28.49 -56.85 13.04
CA TRP A 4 27.86 -55.85 12.20
C TRP A 4 28.95 -54.83 11.75
N GLY A 5 29.17 -54.79 10.46
CA GLY A 5 30.20 -53.99 9.86
C GLY A 5 29.85 -52.50 9.87
N GLY A 6 30.83 -51.70 10.35
CA GLY A 6 30.77 -50.23 10.42
C GLY A 6 30.75 -49.43 9.10
N ARG A 7 30.27 -50.05 8.02
CA ARG A 7 30.24 -49.39 6.69
C ARG A 7 28.99 -48.50 6.49
N GLY A 8 27.91 -48.77 7.21
CA GLY A 8 26.68 -47.99 7.07
C GLY A 8 26.74 -46.61 7.75
N LEU A 9 27.49 -46.50 8.86
CA LEU A 9 27.60 -45.23 9.60
C LEU A 9 28.34 -44.14 8.81
N TRP A 10 29.40 -44.54 8.06
CA TRP A 10 30.20 -43.60 7.25
C TRP A 10 29.45 -43.07 6.04
N LEU A 11 28.61 -43.88 5.42
CA LEU A 11 27.77 -43.45 4.30
C LEU A 11 26.67 -42.43 4.73
N GLY A 12 26.09 -42.65 5.92
CA GLY A 12 25.10 -41.71 6.49
C GLY A 12 25.72 -40.34 6.82
N LEU A 13 26.91 -40.32 7.41
CA LEU A 13 27.63 -39.08 7.72
C LEU A 13 28.11 -38.34 6.47
N ALA A 14 28.51 -39.04 5.41
CA ALA A 14 28.91 -38.42 4.14
C ALA A 14 27.72 -37.77 3.44
N VAL A 15 26.55 -38.40 3.46
CA VAL A 15 25.31 -37.81 2.86
C VAL A 15 24.84 -36.56 3.63
N VAL A 16 24.90 -36.58 4.96
CA VAL A 16 24.56 -35.43 5.79
C VAL A 16 25.54 -34.28 5.59
N ALA A 17 26.85 -34.58 5.51
CA ALA A 17 27.89 -33.58 5.24
C ALA A 17 27.72 -32.94 3.86
N ALA A 18 27.39 -33.74 2.83
CA ALA A 18 27.09 -33.23 1.47
C ALA A 18 25.86 -32.36 1.44
N ALA A 19 24.79 -32.73 2.14
CA ALA A 19 23.57 -31.94 2.24
C ALA A 19 23.81 -30.61 2.96
N VAL A 20 24.61 -30.57 4.02
CA VAL A 20 24.98 -29.35 4.74
C VAL A 20 25.88 -28.44 3.90
N MET A 21 26.80 -29.01 3.10
CA MET A 21 27.63 -28.22 2.18
C MET A 21 26.80 -27.60 1.04
N VAL A 22 25.88 -28.33 0.46
CA VAL A 22 25.00 -27.80 -0.59
C VAL A 22 24.12 -26.66 -0.04
N ALA A 23 23.65 -26.76 1.22
CA ALA A 23 22.87 -25.71 1.87
C ALA A 23 23.68 -24.43 2.21
N ARG A 24 25.04 -24.52 2.18
CA ARG A 24 25.93 -23.39 2.46
C ARG A 24 26.56 -22.74 1.23
N LEU A 25 26.24 -23.21 0.03
CA LEU A 25 26.70 -22.55 -1.19
C LEU A 25 25.85 -21.30 -1.41
N PRO A 26 26.43 -20.09 -1.25
CA PRO A 26 25.69 -18.87 -1.53
C PRO A 26 25.34 -18.86 -3.02
N GLY A 27 24.05 -18.83 -3.33
CA GLY A 27 23.55 -18.71 -4.70
C GLY A 27 22.87 -19.94 -5.31
N TRP A 28 22.90 -21.14 -4.66
CA TRP A 28 22.24 -22.32 -5.24
C TRP A 28 20.72 -22.36 -4.99
N TRP A 29 20.24 -21.66 -3.95
CA TRP A 29 18.82 -21.61 -3.56
C TRP A 29 18.29 -20.18 -3.43
N SER A 30 18.87 -19.22 -4.16
CA SER A 30 18.11 -18.01 -4.42
C SER A 30 17.02 -18.38 -5.41
N PRO A 31 15.72 -18.28 -5.08
CA PRO A 31 14.72 -18.18 -6.10
C PRO A 31 15.13 -16.95 -6.89
N ARG A 32 15.71 -17.14 -8.08
CA ARG A 32 15.78 -16.06 -9.06
C ARG A 32 14.31 -15.75 -9.32
N ALA A 33 13.80 -14.78 -8.57
CA ALA A 33 12.52 -14.22 -8.90
C ALA A 33 12.61 -13.88 -10.39
N GLY A 34 11.74 -14.47 -11.19
CA GLY A 34 11.77 -14.33 -12.64
C GLY A 34 11.32 -12.93 -13.10
N PHE A 35 11.67 -11.87 -12.33
CA PHE A 35 11.42 -10.49 -12.66
C PHE A 35 12.68 -9.84 -13.22
N ARG A 36 12.50 -8.91 -14.12
CA ARG A 36 13.57 -8.11 -14.71
C ARG A 36 14.04 -7.04 -13.73
N LEU A 37 15.35 -6.82 -13.67
CA LEU A 37 15.92 -5.66 -13.02
C LEU A 37 16.29 -4.66 -14.12
N LEU A 38 15.72 -3.47 -14.06
CA LEU A 38 15.92 -2.38 -15.01
C LEU A 38 16.68 -1.25 -14.31
N ILE A 39 17.52 -0.56 -15.06
CA ILE A 39 18.04 0.75 -14.65
C ILE A 39 17.09 1.84 -15.16
N PRO A 40 17.08 3.05 -14.58
CA PRO A 40 16.19 4.13 -14.98
C PRO A 40 16.28 4.48 -16.47
N GLU A 41 17.47 4.40 -17.05
CA GLU A 41 17.72 4.67 -18.47
C GLU A 41 17.07 3.63 -19.38
N ASP A 42 17.05 2.37 -18.96
CA ASP A 42 16.34 1.31 -19.69
C ASP A 42 14.83 1.48 -19.58
N LEU A 43 14.32 1.79 -18.39
CA LEU A 43 12.90 2.06 -18.19
C LEU A 43 12.43 3.24 -19.06
N ALA A 44 13.25 4.28 -19.18
CA ALA A 44 12.95 5.47 -19.97
C ALA A 44 12.69 5.22 -21.48
N ARG A 45 13.02 4.03 -21.97
CA ARG A 45 12.76 3.59 -23.36
C ARG A 45 11.34 3.06 -23.57
N TYR A 46 10.58 2.82 -22.49
CA TYR A 46 9.25 2.19 -22.53
C TYR A 46 8.14 3.24 -22.41
N ARG A 47 8.11 4.22 -23.30
CA ARG A 47 7.11 5.31 -23.32
C ARG A 47 5.92 5.07 -24.24
N GLY A 48 5.96 3.98 -25.02
CA GLY A 48 4.85 3.59 -25.91
C GLY A 48 4.77 4.39 -27.19
N GLY A 49 5.83 5.11 -27.56
CA GLY A 49 5.96 5.80 -28.84
C GLY A 49 6.21 4.83 -29.99
N ALA A 50 6.20 5.35 -31.22
CA ALA A 50 6.53 4.58 -32.40
C ALA A 50 8.00 4.09 -32.34
N GLY A 51 8.20 2.77 -32.28
CA GLY A 51 9.52 2.16 -32.15
C GLY A 51 9.97 1.88 -30.72
N ASP A 52 9.21 2.28 -29.71
CA ASP A 52 9.49 1.93 -28.31
C ASP A 52 9.17 0.43 -28.06
N PRO A 53 9.97 -0.25 -27.21
CA PRO A 53 9.82 -1.68 -26.98
C PRO A 53 8.56 -2.07 -26.18
N GLY A 54 7.84 -1.09 -25.62
CA GLY A 54 6.64 -1.29 -24.81
C GLY A 54 6.19 -0.01 -24.13
N LEU A 55 5.25 -0.17 -23.19
CA LEU A 55 4.70 0.95 -22.42
C LEU A 55 4.69 0.56 -20.94
N TYR A 56 5.70 1.00 -20.21
CA TYR A 56 5.90 0.67 -18.80
C TYR A 56 5.92 1.92 -17.94
N LEU A 57 5.51 1.76 -16.69
CA LEU A 57 5.74 2.76 -15.64
C LEU A 57 6.17 2.05 -14.35
N ALA A 58 6.73 2.81 -13.43
CA ALA A 58 7.06 2.30 -12.11
C ALA A 58 6.34 3.07 -10.99
N LEU A 59 6.06 2.33 -9.92
CA LEU A 59 5.48 2.82 -8.68
C LEU A 59 6.18 2.11 -7.51
N LEU A 60 6.82 2.87 -6.62
CA LEU A 60 7.65 2.36 -5.53
C LEU A 60 8.71 1.35 -6.04
N GLY A 61 9.33 1.67 -7.16
CA GLY A 61 10.34 0.84 -7.80
C GLY A 61 9.80 -0.43 -8.48
N ARG A 62 8.50 -0.71 -8.43
CA ARG A 62 7.85 -1.85 -9.09
C ARG A 62 7.39 -1.44 -10.49
N VAL A 63 7.85 -2.15 -11.51
CA VAL A 63 7.58 -1.84 -12.92
C VAL A 63 6.41 -2.68 -13.41
N TYR A 64 5.45 -2.01 -14.05
CA TYR A 64 4.24 -2.58 -14.61
C TYR A 64 4.12 -2.32 -16.10
N ASP A 65 3.70 -3.34 -16.86
CA ASP A 65 3.30 -3.18 -18.25
C ASP A 65 1.87 -2.61 -18.31
N VAL A 66 1.78 -1.36 -18.76
CA VAL A 66 0.49 -0.66 -18.87
C VAL A 66 -0.03 -0.59 -20.31
N SER A 67 0.44 -1.48 -21.18
CA SER A 67 0.02 -1.55 -22.60
C SER A 67 -1.48 -1.79 -22.75
N SER A 68 -2.12 -2.52 -21.84
CA SER A 68 -3.58 -2.70 -21.81
C SER A 68 -4.34 -1.41 -21.54
N GLY A 69 -3.70 -0.46 -20.82
CA GLY A 69 -4.22 0.89 -20.53
C GLY A 69 -3.68 1.98 -21.47
N ARG A 70 -3.19 1.63 -22.65
CA ARG A 70 -2.48 2.50 -23.60
C ARG A 70 -3.14 3.87 -23.78
N LYS A 71 -4.46 3.92 -23.90
CA LYS A 71 -5.24 5.14 -24.04
C LYS A 71 -5.00 6.21 -22.94
N HIS A 72 -4.44 5.79 -21.79
CA HIS A 72 -4.15 6.68 -20.66
C HIS A 72 -2.70 7.12 -20.58
N TYR A 73 -1.75 6.30 -21.10
CA TYR A 73 -0.31 6.45 -20.85
C TYR A 73 0.53 6.69 -22.10
N GLU A 74 0.00 6.43 -23.33
CA GLU A 74 0.75 6.66 -24.56
C GLU A 74 1.06 8.13 -24.81
N PRO A 75 2.02 8.46 -25.67
CA PRO A 75 2.34 9.85 -26.01
C PRO A 75 1.10 10.65 -26.41
N GLY A 76 0.89 11.80 -25.76
CA GLY A 76 -0.29 12.65 -25.95
C GLY A 76 -1.49 12.33 -25.05
N ALA A 77 -1.48 11.21 -24.32
CA ALA A 77 -2.49 10.91 -23.32
C ALA A 77 -2.26 11.70 -22.02
N HIS A 78 -3.30 11.80 -21.19
CA HIS A 78 -3.28 12.63 -19.97
C HIS A 78 -2.19 12.19 -18.97
N TYR A 79 -1.92 10.91 -18.86
CA TYR A 79 -0.90 10.35 -17.95
C TYR A 79 0.37 9.90 -18.67
N SER A 80 0.65 10.44 -19.86
CA SER A 80 1.83 10.06 -20.64
C SER A 80 3.15 10.36 -19.91
N GLY A 81 3.19 11.35 -19.02
CA GLY A 81 4.34 11.67 -18.18
C GLY A 81 4.77 10.55 -17.21
N PHE A 82 3.90 9.63 -16.86
CA PHE A 82 4.21 8.49 -15.99
C PHE A 82 5.01 7.40 -16.71
N ALA A 83 4.85 7.31 -18.03
CA ALA A 83 5.49 6.27 -18.83
C ALA A 83 7.01 6.44 -18.88
N GLY A 84 7.72 5.32 -18.69
CA GLY A 84 9.17 5.28 -18.75
C GLY A 84 9.88 5.79 -17.50
N ARG A 85 9.21 5.97 -16.37
CA ARG A 85 9.83 6.43 -15.11
C ARG A 85 9.11 5.92 -13.87
N ASP A 86 9.77 6.08 -12.72
CA ASP A 86 9.09 6.00 -11.43
C ASP A 86 8.59 7.40 -11.05
N ALA A 87 7.27 7.53 -10.98
CA ALA A 87 6.60 8.78 -10.67
C ALA A 87 5.75 8.66 -9.39
N SER A 88 6.26 7.94 -8.40
CA SER A 88 5.55 7.62 -7.15
C SER A 88 4.94 8.85 -6.48
N ARG A 89 5.65 9.99 -6.49
CA ARG A 89 5.16 11.24 -5.91
C ARG A 89 3.89 11.76 -6.60
N ALA A 90 3.86 11.74 -7.94
CA ALA A 90 2.75 12.26 -8.72
C ALA A 90 1.43 11.52 -8.50
N PHE A 91 1.47 10.24 -8.13
CA PHE A 91 0.29 9.46 -7.78
C PHE A 91 -0.46 10.00 -6.56
N VAL A 92 0.23 10.73 -5.72
CA VAL A 92 -0.32 11.29 -4.48
C VAL A 92 -0.61 12.77 -4.62
N THR A 93 0.37 13.51 -5.14
CA THR A 93 0.29 14.98 -5.23
C THR A 93 -0.59 15.46 -6.38
N GLY A 94 -0.74 14.65 -7.43
CA GLY A 94 -1.40 15.07 -8.67
C GLY A 94 -0.59 16.11 -9.46
N ASP A 95 0.67 16.33 -9.10
CA ASP A 95 1.58 17.20 -9.84
C ASP A 95 2.22 16.42 -11.00
N TYR A 96 1.79 16.68 -12.20
CA TYR A 96 2.29 16.05 -13.44
C TYR A 96 3.36 16.86 -14.15
N SER A 97 3.92 17.87 -13.48
CA SER A 97 5.13 18.57 -13.96
C SER A 97 6.36 17.67 -13.82
N GLU A 98 7.45 18.04 -14.47
CA GLU A 98 8.72 17.30 -14.32
C GLU A 98 9.22 17.28 -12.85
N ALA A 99 8.87 18.29 -12.05
CA ALA A 99 9.20 18.33 -10.63
C ALA A 99 8.36 17.36 -9.78
N GLY A 100 7.14 17.06 -10.21
CA GLY A 100 6.25 16.11 -9.53
C GLY A 100 6.42 14.66 -9.99
N LEU A 101 6.88 14.43 -11.23
CA LEU A 101 7.06 13.11 -11.84
C LEU A 101 8.39 12.46 -11.38
N VAL A 102 8.56 12.31 -10.07
CA VAL A 102 9.76 11.78 -9.42
C VAL A 102 9.41 10.68 -8.41
N ASP A 103 10.42 9.93 -8.00
CA ASP A 103 10.31 8.85 -7.02
C ASP A 103 10.44 9.33 -5.56
N ASP A 104 10.75 10.62 -5.34
CA ASP A 104 10.93 11.17 -4.00
C ASP A 104 9.61 11.36 -3.26
N ILE A 105 9.45 10.58 -2.20
CA ILE A 105 8.27 10.55 -1.34
C ILE A 105 8.59 10.82 0.13
N SER A 106 9.79 11.33 0.41
CA SER A 106 10.35 11.47 1.77
C SER A 106 9.55 12.41 2.68
N ASP A 107 8.85 13.39 2.11
CA ASP A 107 8.04 14.40 2.80
C ASP A 107 6.55 14.07 2.88
N LEU A 108 6.13 12.92 2.32
CA LEU A 108 4.72 12.54 2.32
C LEU A 108 4.24 12.09 3.71
N SER A 109 3.01 12.49 4.05
CA SER A 109 2.33 12.11 5.28
C SER A 109 1.85 10.66 5.29
N PHE A 110 1.47 10.14 6.46
CA PHE A 110 0.91 8.78 6.58
C PHE A 110 -0.34 8.55 5.74
N SER A 111 -1.22 9.54 5.61
CA SER A 111 -2.42 9.45 4.79
C SER A 111 -2.10 9.37 3.30
N GLU A 112 -1.06 10.08 2.88
CA GLU A 112 -0.56 10.05 1.51
C GLU A 112 0.12 8.72 1.19
N MET A 113 0.84 8.13 2.13
CA MET A 113 1.41 6.78 1.98
C MET A 113 0.32 5.70 1.80
N LEU A 114 -0.85 5.85 2.45
CA LEU A 114 -1.99 4.98 2.21
C LEU A 114 -2.55 5.12 0.79
N THR A 115 -2.50 6.33 0.22
CA THR A 115 -2.88 6.56 -1.17
C THR A 115 -1.94 5.82 -2.13
N LEU A 116 -0.62 5.84 -1.88
CA LEU A 116 0.35 5.02 -2.64
C LEU A 116 0.03 3.53 -2.57
N GLN A 117 -0.30 3.01 -1.39
CA GLN A 117 -0.67 1.61 -1.21
C GLN A 117 -1.93 1.24 -2.00
N ASN A 118 -2.93 2.13 -2.05
CA ASN A 118 -4.13 1.92 -2.85
C ASN A 118 -3.80 1.86 -4.35
N TRP A 119 -2.94 2.76 -4.84
CA TRP A 119 -2.46 2.73 -6.21
C TRP A 119 -1.65 1.46 -6.51
N LEU A 120 -0.75 1.07 -5.62
CA LEU A 120 0.02 -0.17 -5.77
C LEU A 120 -0.90 -1.37 -5.92
N SER A 121 -1.89 -1.51 -5.04
CA SER A 121 -2.89 -2.57 -5.09
C SER A 121 -3.71 -2.54 -6.38
N PHE A 122 -4.01 -1.34 -6.90
CA PHE A 122 -4.68 -1.17 -8.18
C PHE A 122 -3.82 -1.69 -9.33
N TYR A 123 -2.52 -1.34 -9.38
CA TYR A 123 -1.62 -1.78 -10.43
C TYR A 123 -1.36 -3.27 -10.36
N GLU A 124 -1.14 -3.84 -9.19
CA GLU A 124 -0.98 -5.29 -8.99
C GLU A 124 -2.19 -6.10 -9.48
N LYS A 125 -3.38 -5.54 -9.38
CA LYS A 125 -4.61 -6.20 -9.82
C LYS A 125 -4.86 -6.08 -11.32
N ASN A 126 -4.48 -4.97 -11.94
CA ASN A 126 -4.94 -4.62 -13.30
C ASN A 126 -3.84 -4.70 -14.36
N TYR A 127 -2.57 -4.75 -13.97
CA TYR A 127 -1.43 -4.72 -14.87
C TYR A 127 -0.42 -5.81 -14.55
N GLU A 128 0.32 -6.23 -15.56
CA GLU A 128 1.36 -7.25 -15.40
C GLU A 128 2.60 -6.65 -14.72
N PHE A 129 3.07 -7.32 -13.67
CA PHE A 129 4.34 -6.99 -13.02
C PHE A 129 5.50 -7.48 -13.90
N VAL A 130 6.33 -6.57 -14.37
CA VAL A 130 7.48 -6.84 -15.24
C VAL A 130 8.77 -7.02 -14.48
N GLY A 131 8.98 -6.20 -13.44
CA GLY A 131 10.24 -6.21 -12.72
C GLY A 131 10.40 -5.05 -11.74
N ARG A 132 11.65 -4.74 -11.42
CA ARG A 132 12.02 -3.68 -10.48
C ARG A 132 12.99 -2.71 -11.15
N VAL A 133 12.90 -1.44 -10.77
CA VAL A 133 13.88 -0.44 -11.21
C VAL A 133 14.89 -0.20 -10.08
N VAL A 134 16.17 -0.23 -10.44
CA VAL A 134 17.28 0.11 -9.54
C VAL A 134 17.21 1.60 -9.22
N GLY A 135 17.35 1.95 -7.95
CA GLY A 135 17.32 3.33 -7.51
C GLY A 135 16.93 3.45 -6.05
N ARG A 136 16.01 4.36 -5.75
CA ARG A 136 15.59 4.68 -4.38
C ARG A 136 15.04 3.48 -3.60
N PHE A 137 14.23 2.62 -4.25
CA PHE A 137 13.50 1.55 -3.59
C PHE A 137 14.12 0.16 -3.70
N TYR A 138 14.92 -0.07 -4.73
CA TYR A 138 15.61 -1.36 -4.93
C TYR A 138 17.07 -1.14 -5.31
N GLY A 139 17.94 -1.94 -4.69
CA GLY A 139 19.38 -1.96 -4.98
C GLY A 139 19.73 -2.65 -6.30
N GLU A 140 21.01 -2.63 -6.67
CA GLU A 140 21.53 -3.34 -7.85
C GLU A 140 21.38 -4.85 -7.78
N ASP A 141 21.24 -5.38 -6.56
CA ASP A 141 20.94 -6.80 -6.31
C ASP A 141 19.43 -7.14 -6.42
N GLY A 142 18.60 -6.13 -6.67
CA GLY A 142 17.14 -6.24 -6.71
C GLY A 142 16.47 -6.42 -5.35
N LEU A 143 17.21 -6.24 -4.26
CA LEU A 143 16.66 -6.29 -2.90
C LEU A 143 16.08 -4.92 -2.49
N PRO A 144 15.09 -4.92 -1.59
CA PRO A 144 14.53 -3.69 -1.03
C PRO A 144 15.60 -2.87 -0.31
N THR A 145 15.60 -1.57 -0.55
CA THR A 145 16.44 -0.62 0.19
C THR A 145 15.86 -0.37 1.59
N PRO A 146 16.67 0.18 2.53
CA PRO A 146 16.16 0.66 3.81
C PRO A 146 15.02 1.66 3.67
N GLU A 147 15.02 2.47 2.62
CA GLU A 147 13.99 3.47 2.34
C GLU A 147 12.64 2.79 2.00
N LEU A 148 12.64 1.78 1.13
CA LEU A 148 11.42 1.02 0.86
C LEU A 148 10.90 0.33 2.11
N THR A 149 11.78 -0.27 2.92
CA THR A 149 11.41 -0.90 4.19
C THR A 149 10.75 0.10 5.15
N GLN A 150 11.26 1.33 5.20
CA GLN A 150 10.67 2.40 6.01
C GLN A 150 9.27 2.81 5.49
N VAL A 151 9.12 2.94 4.18
CA VAL A 151 7.83 3.25 3.52
C VAL A 151 6.81 2.15 3.81
N GLU A 152 7.17 0.89 3.67
CA GLU A 152 6.30 -0.25 3.98
C GLU A 152 5.87 -0.28 5.46
N ALA A 153 6.78 0.05 6.37
CA ALA A 153 6.48 0.18 7.80
C ALA A 153 5.51 1.34 8.07
N MET A 154 5.66 2.48 7.40
CA MET A 154 4.74 3.61 7.50
C MET A 154 3.35 3.27 6.97
N ILE A 155 3.27 2.59 5.83
CA ILE A 155 2.02 2.10 5.24
C ILE A 155 1.31 1.16 6.21
N THR A 156 2.04 0.18 6.77
CA THR A 156 1.49 -0.78 7.73
C THR A 156 0.91 -0.08 8.96
N LYS A 157 1.64 0.87 9.53
CA LYS A 157 1.19 1.68 10.66
C LYS A 157 -0.04 2.51 10.31
N GLY A 158 -0.08 3.10 9.12
CA GLY A 158 -1.23 3.86 8.63
C GLY A 158 -2.48 2.98 8.46
N LEU A 159 -2.33 1.77 7.92
CA LEU A 159 -3.41 0.80 7.78
C LEU A 159 -3.98 0.37 9.13
N GLU A 160 -3.13 0.15 10.13
CA GLU A 160 -3.55 -0.19 11.49
C GLU A 160 -4.33 0.97 12.14
N ALA A 161 -3.83 2.20 12.01
CA ALA A 161 -4.51 3.39 12.51
C ALA A 161 -5.89 3.59 11.84
N ASN A 162 -5.97 3.46 10.53
CA ASN A 162 -7.23 3.54 9.77
C ASN A 162 -8.21 2.44 10.20
N LYS A 163 -7.75 1.20 10.36
CA LYS A 163 -8.57 0.09 10.85
C LYS A 163 -9.13 0.35 12.25
N GLN A 164 -8.34 0.97 13.11
CA GLN A 164 -8.75 1.35 14.45
C GLN A 164 -9.83 2.44 14.39
N GLU A 165 -9.60 3.49 13.59
CA GLU A 165 -10.56 4.58 13.39
C GLU A 165 -11.90 4.09 12.82
N VAL A 166 -11.87 3.18 11.84
CA VAL A 166 -13.09 2.56 11.28
C VAL A 166 -13.84 1.78 12.35
N LYS A 167 -13.13 1.02 13.21
CA LYS A 167 -13.76 0.30 14.32
C LYS A 167 -14.41 1.25 15.34
N GLU A 168 -13.75 2.37 15.63
CA GLU A 168 -14.31 3.39 16.53
C GLU A 168 -15.55 4.06 15.91
N LYS A 169 -15.48 4.41 14.62
CA LYS A 169 -16.65 4.95 13.88
C LYS A 169 -17.82 3.96 13.81
N GLN A 170 -17.54 2.66 13.75
CA GLN A 170 -18.59 1.62 13.79
C GLN A 170 -19.24 1.51 15.18
N LYS A 171 -18.47 1.69 16.26
CA LYS A 171 -19.03 1.75 17.63
C LYS A 171 -19.90 3.00 17.83
N PHE A 172 -19.48 4.10 17.24
CA PHE A 172 -20.15 5.39 17.35
C PHE A 172 -20.45 5.94 15.95
N PRO A 173 -21.48 5.39 15.27
CA PRO A 173 -21.83 5.87 13.94
C PRO A 173 -22.11 7.38 13.97
N PRO A 174 -21.75 8.11 12.90
CA PRO A 174 -22.00 9.54 12.82
C PRO A 174 -23.51 9.82 12.91
N CYS A 175 -23.88 11.02 13.36
CA CYS A 175 -25.27 11.48 13.32
C CYS A 175 -25.78 11.46 11.86
N ASN A 176 -27.04 11.12 11.68
CA ASN A 176 -27.69 11.26 10.39
C ASN A 176 -27.85 12.75 10.04
N ALA A 177 -27.73 13.07 8.77
CA ALA A 177 -27.89 14.44 8.27
C ALA A 177 -28.83 14.43 7.05
N GLU A 178 -29.76 15.37 7.04
CA GLU A 178 -30.64 15.64 5.90
C GLU A 178 -30.63 17.13 5.63
N TRP A 179 -30.55 17.51 4.36
CA TRP A 179 -30.69 18.89 3.95
C TRP A 179 -31.93 19.05 3.03
N SER A 180 -32.71 20.06 3.26
CA SER A 180 -33.78 20.45 2.36
C SER A 180 -33.84 21.97 2.18
N SER A 181 -34.16 22.43 0.98
CA SER A 181 -34.28 23.86 0.66
C SER A 181 -35.33 24.57 1.50
N ALA A 182 -36.37 23.85 1.96
CA ALA A 182 -37.47 24.39 2.75
C ALA A 182 -37.19 24.45 4.27
N ARG A 183 -36.35 23.52 4.80
CA ARG A 183 -36.14 23.35 6.25
C ARG A 183 -34.68 23.44 6.68
N GLY A 184 -33.75 23.64 5.75
CA GLY A 184 -32.32 23.66 6.03
C GLY A 184 -31.76 22.29 6.39
N SER A 185 -30.68 22.26 7.18
CA SER A 185 -30.02 21.03 7.62
C SER A 185 -30.67 20.51 8.91
N ARG A 186 -30.94 19.20 8.94
CA ARG A 186 -31.43 18.46 10.11
C ARG A 186 -30.43 17.37 10.46
N PHE A 187 -30.12 17.22 11.75
CA PHE A 187 -29.23 16.18 12.27
C PHE A 187 -29.94 15.39 13.36
N TRP A 188 -29.79 14.06 13.36
CA TRP A 188 -30.34 13.19 14.40
C TRP A 188 -29.51 11.94 14.63
N CYS A 189 -29.61 11.34 15.80
CA CYS A 189 -28.94 10.10 16.12
C CYS A 189 -29.80 8.90 15.73
N SER A 190 -29.16 7.83 15.20
CA SER A 190 -29.87 6.57 14.92
C SER A 190 -30.32 5.88 16.21
N GLN A 191 -31.41 5.12 16.16
CA GLN A 191 -31.94 4.37 17.32
C GLN A 191 -30.88 3.41 17.94
N LYS A 192 -29.99 2.83 17.13
CA LYS A 192 -28.89 1.97 17.61
C LYS A 192 -27.93 2.72 18.54
N ARG A 193 -27.72 4.01 18.33
CA ARG A 193 -26.89 4.85 19.16
C ARG A 193 -27.56 5.17 20.51
N GLN A 194 -28.86 5.41 20.50
CA GLN A 194 -29.65 5.67 21.71
C GLN A 194 -29.65 4.43 22.64
N ILE A 195 -29.77 3.23 22.11
CA ILE A 195 -29.77 1.99 22.91
C ILE A 195 -28.40 1.75 23.59
N HIS A 196 -27.29 2.07 22.90
CA HIS A 196 -25.95 1.90 23.48
C HIS A 196 -25.68 2.91 24.60
N GLU A 197 -26.18 4.12 24.47
CA GLU A 197 -26.13 5.15 25.53
C GLU A 197 -26.96 4.74 26.76
N PHE A 198 -28.16 4.16 26.55
CA PHE A 198 -29.02 3.76 27.64
C PHE A 198 -28.46 2.57 28.48
N MET A 199 -27.69 1.68 27.86
CA MET A 199 -27.01 0.60 28.61
C MET A 199 -25.77 1.07 29.39
N LEU A 200 -25.15 2.17 29.00
CA LEU A 200 -23.98 2.77 29.68
C LEU A 200 -24.38 3.74 30.79
N LEU A 201 -25.64 4.18 30.84
CA LEU A 201 -26.16 5.18 31.79
C LEU A 201 -26.30 4.67 33.23
N ARG A 202 -25.86 3.47 33.57
CA ARG A 202 -25.70 3.02 34.97
C ARG A 202 -24.39 3.46 35.62
N SER A 203 -23.58 4.30 34.96
CA SER A 203 -22.32 4.83 35.47
C SER A 203 -22.32 6.35 35.43
N PRO A 204 -21.82 7.03 36.49
CA PRO A 204 -21.74 8.51 36.54
C PRO A 204 -20.79 9.15 35.50
N LEU A 205 -20.21 8.36 34.59
CA LEU A 205 -19.38 8.82 33.47
C LEU A 205 -20.17 9.16 32.18
N SER A 206 -21.50 9.04 32.21
CA SER A 206 -22.38 9.28 31.06
C SER A 206 -22.42 10.73 30.60
N PHE A 207 -22.02 11.67 31.46
CA PHE A 207 -21.96 13.10 31.13
C PHE A 207 -20.90 13.42 30.08
N CYS A 208 -19.84 12.60 29.96
CA CYS A 208 -18.71 12.85 29.04
C CYS A 208 -18.99 12.42 27.59
N LEU A 209 -19.94 11.51 27.35
CA LEU A 209 -20.27 11.00 26.02
C LEU A 209 -21.31 11.89 25.30
N GLN A 210 -22.22 12.47 26.07
CA GLN A 210 -23.16 13.48 25.58
C GLN A 210 -22.39 14.74 25.10
N TRP A 211 -21.35 15.11 25.78
CA TRP A 211 -20.49 16.27 25.49
C TRP A 211 -19.73 16.15 24.15
N ARG A 212 -19.38 14.95 23.70
CA ARG A 212 -18.72 14.74 22.40
C ARG A 212 -19.64 14.91 21.20
N CYS A 213 -20.93 14.72 21.36
CA CYS A 213 -21.94 15.10 20.35
C CYS A 213 -22.18 16.60 20.34
N GLU A 214 -22.19 17.24 21.52
CA GLU A 214 -22.42 18.69 21.65
C GLU A 214 -21.24 19.53 21.16
N GLN A 215 -19.99 19.13 21.38
CA GLN A 215 -18.81 19.90 20.92
C GLN A 215 -18.58 19.90 19.42
N ARG A 216 -19.18 18.98 18.66
CA ARG A 216 -19.21 19.03 17.19
C ARG A 216 -20.51 19.57 16.62
N LEU A 217 -21.47 19.83 17.47
CA LEU A 217 -22.82 20.26 17.13
C LEU A 217 -23.17 21.48 17.97
N ASP A 218 -22.45 22.59 17.77
CA ASP A 218 -22.93 23.90 18.20
C ASP A 218 -24.30 24.27 17.60
N TRP A 219 -24.93 23.30 16.89
CA TRP A 219 -26.19 23.45 16.18
C TRP A 219 -27.04 22.18 16.16
N CYS A 220 -27.26 21.50 17.26
CA CYS A 220 -28.42 20.61 17.37
C CYS A 220 -29.53 21.32 18.12
N PRO A 221 -30.60 21.79 17.47
CA PRO A 221 -31.81 22.18 18.20
C PRO A 221 -32.33 20.93 18.90
N GLN A 222 -32.46 21.02 20.22
CA GLN A 222 -33.27 20.09 20.99
C GLN A 222 -34.73 20.23 20.53
N GLU A 223 -35.16 19.40 19.62
CA GLU A 223 -36.57 19.09 19.49
C GLU A 223 -36.71 17.59 19.76
N ALA A 224 -36.96 17.32 21.04
CA ALA A 224 -37.65 16.15 21.50
C ALA A 224 -39.13 16.24 20.98
N VAL A 225 -39.62 15.17 20.44
CA VAL A 225 -40.82 14.40 20.65
C VAL A 225 -41.00 13.46 19.49
#